data_22bc67f7c02f846ca8764e3793331b05
#
_entry.id   22bc67f7c02f846ca8764e3793331b05
#
_cell.length_a   1.000
_cell.length_b   1.000
_cell.length_c   1.000
_cell.angle_alpha   90.00
_cell.angle_beta   90.00
_cell.angle_gamma   90.00
#
_symmetry.space_group_name_H-M   'P 1'
#
loop_
_entity.id
_entity.type
_entity.pdbx_description
1 polymer ?
#
loop_
_entity_poly.entity_id
_entity_poly.type
_entity_poly.pdbx_seq_one_letter_code
_entity_poly.pdbx_strand_id
1 'polypeptide(L)'
;MYGYYPLLFVGGMVGLFSVIFTIAYMTIKNKKEDIGFDRNMKDSEILKRLLRYAKPHIGQFIIVGLLMIFSIAYSVISPRLMGFIIEFLEANNFEMSELLVYIAIYALILITSLVFQYIQAILLQKIGQKILSALREDVFTHIESLSHSQLNHMPVGKLVTRVTNDTNAISMMFIQILTNLIKNIFLVIAIVVAMFMFNYALTLMVLCFVPFIFFFTLIFRKFSRRAFRRVKDGTTDINTFLSENLSGIKIIQIFNQEDRKKREFVAKNNKLGKAMRDQIFVFSVFRPIIYMLYISSVLCLFYFAAKGYIDKVDFLGQTITANVLVSFYMYINTFFDPIQNLADQFNRLQSAFASAEKIFTIMDMKPEVVDRENAIELDHVEGNIEFKNVWFAYEGEDWVLKDVSFKIKAKDTVAFVGSTGSGKTTILSLICRNYDIQKGQILIDGIDIRDIKISSLRRHFGQMLQDVFLFSGTIRSNIVLREDSFTDEEILAACKYVNADHFIDKLKDGFDEEVRERGNNFSAGQRQLLSFARTIIHKPSVMILDEATANIDTETEVLIQDSLEKMMNIGTMLIVAHRLSTVQHADNIIVLSHGEIIEQGNHFELLAKRGRYYDLYMLQYQKEQLTKQ
;
A
#
# COMPACT_ATOMS: atom_id res chain seq x y z
N MET A 1 -26.66 -47.00 39.38
CA MET A 1 -26.21 -47.00 37.94
C MET A 1 -26.80 -45.91 37.09
N TYR A 2 -28.04 -45.45 37.34
CA TYR A 2 -28.71 -44.42 36.50
C TYR A 2 -28.08 -43.02 36.57
N GLY A 3 -27.27 -42.68 37.56
CA GLY A 3 -26.73 -41.34 37.79
C GLY A 3 -25.64 -40.85 36.80
N TYR A 4 -25.06 -41.76 35.96
CA TYR A 4 -24.00 -41.39 35.05
C TYR A 4 -24.45 -41.29 33.59
N TYR A 5 -25.70 -41.60 33.26
CA TYR A 5 -26.21 -41.54 31.87
C TYR A 5 -26.06 -40.16 31.23
N PRO A 6 -26.30 -39.00 31.91
CA PRO A 6 -26.12 -37.70 31.32
C PRO A 6 -24.66 -37.40 30.96
N LEU A 7 -23.70 -37.84 31.80
CA LEU A 7 -22.27 -37.70 31.51
C LEU A 7 -21.82 -38.58 30.35
N LEU A 8 -22.32 -39.82 30.26
CA LEU A 8 -22.09 -40.70 29.11
C LEU A 8 -22.70 -40.13 27.84
N PHE A 9 -23.87 -39.48 27.91
CA PHE A 9 -24.51 -38.82 26.79
C PHE A 9 -23.67 -37.62 26.30
N VAL A 10 -23.23 -36.74 27.21
CA VAL A 10 -22.34 -35.61 26.87
C VAL A 10 -21.02 -36.12 26.31
N GLY A 11 -20.39 -37.13 26.91
CA GLY A 11 -19.15 -37.75 26.42
C GLY A 11 -19.33 -38.38 25.04
N GLY A 12 -20.46 -39.08 24.83
CA GLY A 12 -20.84 -39.63 23.54
C GLY A 12 -21.05 -38.59 22.45
N MET A 13 -21.73 -37.50 22.77
CA MET A 13 -21.90 -36.36 21.87
C MET A 13 -20.56 -35.72 21.48
N VAL A 14 -19.71 -35.42 22.46
CA VAL A 14 -18.38 -34.82 22.20
C VAL A 14 -17.54 -35.78 21.34
N GLY A 15 -17.58 -37.10 21.64
CA GLY A 15 -16.89 -38.12 20.85
C GLY A 15 -17.41 -38.21 19.42
N LEU A 16 -18.74 -38.27 19.22
CA LEU A 16 -19.35 -38.31 17.90
C LEU A 16 -18.99 -37.11 17.05
N PHE A 17 -19.12 -35.91 17.62
CA PHE A 17 -18.76 -34.68 16.93
C PHE A 17 -17.24 -34.58 16.63
N SER A 18 -16.38 -35.09 17.51
CA SER A 18 -14.94 -35.19 17.25
C SER A 18 -14.64 -36.04 16.05
N VAL A 19 -15.33 -37.19 15.90
CA VAL A 19 -15.20 -38.08 14.75
C VAL A 19 -15.71 -37.41 13.47
N ILE A 20 -16.92 -36.82 13.50
CA ILE A 20 -17.49 -36.09 12.37
C ILE A 20 -16.55 -34.99 11.92
N PHE A 21 -16.02 -34.23 12.86
CA PHE A 21 -15.06 -33.13 12.61
C PHE A 21 -13.79 -33.64 11.93
N THR A 22 -13.20 -34.72 12.46
CA THR A 22 -11.98 -35.33 11.91
C THR A 22 -12.23 -35.84 10.48
N ILE A 23 -13.35 -36.51 10.24
CA ILE A 23 -13.75 -36.98 8.91
C ILE A 23 -13.96 -35.80 7.95
N ALA A 24 -14.69 -34.78 8.36
CA ALA A 24 -14.94 -33.57 7.55
C ALA A 24 -13.64 -32.89 7.11
N TYR A 25 -12.63 -32.81 8.00
CA TYR A 25 -11.34 -32.25 7.66
C TYR A 25 -10.43 -33.20 6.87
N MET A 26 -10.58 -34.52 7.00
CA MET A 26 -9.85 -35.48 6.18
C MET A 26 -10.35 -35.53 4.73
N THR A 27 -11.61 -35.23 4.47
CA THR A 27 -12.17 -35.18 3.11
C THR A 27 -11.70 -33.96 2.29
N ILE A 28 -11.11 -32.95 2.91
CA ILE A 28 -10.52 -31.80 2.21
C ILE A 28 -9.19 -32.25 1.59
N LYS A 29 -9.22 -32.57 0.27
CA LYS A 29 -8.04 -33.02 -0.50
C LYS A 29 -6.83 -32.10 -0.32
N ASN A 30 -5.72 -32.70 0.12
CA ASN A 30 -4.41 -32.05 0.21
C ASN A 30 -3.75 -31.97 -1.17
N LYS A 31 -3.93 -30.88 -1.93
CA LYS A 31 -2.95 -30.50 -2.95
C LYS A 31 -1.90 -29.60 -2.30
N LYS A 32 -0.63 -30.01 -2.34
CA LYS A 32 0.49 -29.10 -2.12
C LYS A 32 0.49 -28.13 -3.30
N GLU A 33 0.01 -26.95 -3.10
CA GLU A 33 0.22 -25.83 -4.00
C GLU A 33 1.12 -24.86 -3.24
N ASP A 34 2.34 -24.68 -3.71
CA ASP A 34 3.22 -23.58 -3.32
C ASP A 34 2.62 -22.33 -3.93
N ILE A 35 1.79 -21.65 -3.17
CA ILE A 35 1.14 -20.42 -3.59
C ILE A 35 1.34 -19.39 -2.51
N GLY A 36 1.96 -18.29 -2.91
CA GLY A 36 1.99 -17.08 -2.14
C GLY A 36 3.39 -16.63 -1.77
N PHE A 37 3.52 -15.36 -1.69
CA PHE A 37 4.67 -14.59 -1.25
C PHE A 37 5.45 -15.32 -0.15
N ASP A 38 6.61 -15.86 -0.48
CA ASP A 38 7.54 -16.45 0.48
C ASP A 38 8.01 -15.32 1.41
N ARG A 39 7.64 -15.45 2.68
CA ARG A 39 8.03 -14.48 3.71
C ARG A 39 9.49 -14.69 4.05
N ASN A 40 10.30 -13.67 3.78
CA ASN A 40 11.74 -13.68 4.07
C ASN A 40 12.05 -13.13 5.46
N MET A 41 11.17 -12.28 6.03
CA MET A 41 11.36 -11.68 7.34
C MET A 41 10.70 -12.51 8.46
N LYS A 42 11.39 -12.60 9.62
CA LYS A 42 10.86 -13.23 10.83
C LYS A 42 9.80 -12.32 11.48
N ASP A 43 8.72 -12.93 12.01
CA ASP A 43 7.64 -12.19 12.71
C ASP A 43 8.16 -11.30 13.85
N SER A 44 9.20 -11.76 14.57
CA SER A 44 9.83 -11.00 15.64
C SER A 44 10.56 -9.75 15.16
N GLU A 45 11.17 -9.79 13.99
CA GLU A 45 11.83 -8.64 13.38
C GLU A 45 10.83 -7.59 12.92
N ILE A 46 9.77 -8.03 12.24
CA ILE A 46 8.67 -7.17 11.82
C ILE A 46 8.05 -6.48 13.04
N LEU A 47 7.74 -7.25 14.09
CA LEU A 47 7.17 -6.70 15.32
C LEU A 47 8.11 -5.68 15.98
N LYS A 48 9.43 -5.94 16.03
CA LYS A 48 10.40 -5.01 16.58
C LYS A 48 10.45 -3.67 15.82
N ARG A 49 10.38 -3.72 14.48
CA ARG A 49 10.31 -2.52 13.63
C ARG A 49 9.01 -1.75 13.85
N LEU A 50 7.88 -2.45 13.91
CA LEU A 50 6.57 -1.84 14.16
C LEU A 50 6.48 -1.20 15.55
N LEU A 51 7.06 -1.82 16.58
CA LEU A 51 7.10 -1.26 17.93
C LEU A 51 7.89 0.05 18.02
N ARG A 52 8.79 0.35 17.06
CA ARG A 52 9.44 1.66 16.97
C ARG A 52 8.43 2.78 16.79
N TYR A 53 7.38 2.58 15.98
CA TYR A 53 6.30 3.55 15.79
C TYR A 53 5.35 3.65 16.99
N ALA A 54 5.24 2.59 17.78
CA ALA A 54 4.46 2.59 19.02
C ALA A 54 5.19 3.28 20.18
N LYS A 55 6.54 3.28 20.19
CA LYS A 55 7.37 3.79 21.28
C LYS A 55 7.05 5.23 21.71
N PRO A 56 6.83 6.21 20.79
CA PRO A 56 6.45 7.57 21.18
C PRO A 56 5.12 7.66 21.93
N HIS A 57 4.26 6.66 21.79
CA HIS A 57 2.92 6.62 22.36
C HIS A 57 2.78 5.68 23.56
N ILE A 58 3.91 5.21 24.14
CA ILE A 58 3.91 4.21 25.22
C ILE A 58 3.11 4.66 26.43
N GLY A 59 3.17 5.95 26.80
CA GLY A 59 2.37 6.50 27.90
C GLY A 59 0.86 6.37 27.68
N GLN A 60 0.42 6.59 26.45
CA GLN A 60 -0.99 6.41 26.08
C GLN A 60 -1.39 4.93 26.08
N PHE A 61 -0.49 4.01 25.64
CA PHE A 61 -0.75 2.57 25.73
C PHE A 61 -0.82 2.09 27.17
N ILE A 62 -0.05 2.68 28.11
CA ILE A 62 -0.15 2.37 29.54
C ILE A 62 -1.54 2.77 30.06
N ILE A 63 -2.04 3.96 29.70
CA ILE A 63 -3.40 4.38 30.09
C ILE A 63 -4.46 3.41 29.54
N VAL A 64 -4.33 3.03 28.27
CA VAL A 64 -5.19 2.00 27.65
C VAL A 64 -5.12 0.69 28.44
N GLY A 65 -3.92 0.25 28.83
CA GLY A 65 -3.73 -0.96 29.63
C GLY A 65 -4.42 -0.87 31.01
N LEU A 66 -4.32 0.26 31.68
CA LEU A 66 -5.04 0.50 32.94
C LEU A 66 -6.56 0.44 32.76
N LEU A 67 -7.10 1.10 31.72
CA LEU A 67 -8.53 1.03 31.40
C LEU A 67 -8.98 -0.40 31.04
N MET A 68 -8.10 -1.19 30.39
CA MET A 68 -8.35 -2.61 30.12
C MET A 68 -8.46 -3.42 31.41
N ILE A 69 -7.60 -3.17 32.39
CA ILE A 69 -7.65 -3.86 33.69
C ILE A 69 -9.02 -3.61 34.36
N PHE A 70 -9.51 -2.37 34.35
CA PHE A 70 -10.86 -2.07 34.88
C PHE A 70 -11.96 -2.80 34.08
N SER A 71 -11.87 -2.86 32.76
CA SER A 71 -12.81 -3.61 31.92
C SER A 71 -12.79 -5.12 32.22
N ILE A 72 -11.61 -5.69 32.48
CA ILE A 72 -11.44 -7.10 32.86
C ILE A 72 -11.99 -7.32 34.26
N ALA A 73 -11.70 -6.43 35.22
CA ALA A 73 -12.24 -6.49 36.59
C ALA A 73 -13.77 -6.52 36.60
N TYR A 74 -14.43 -5.68 35.77
CA TYR A 74 -15.87 -5.74 35.58
C TYR A 74 -16.33 -7.13 35.12
N SER A 75 -15.67 -7.72 34.11
CA SER A 75 -16.04 -9.03 33.59
C SER A 75 -15.85 -10.17 34.60
N VAL A 76 -14.98 -9.97 35.61
CA VAL A 76 -14.76 -10.91 36.70
C VAL A 76 -15.75 -10.68 37.85
N ILE A 77 -16.03 -9.42 38.19
CA ILE A 77 -16.87 -9.05 39.32
C ILE A 77 -18.38 -9.21 39.01
N SER A 78 -18.79 -8.89 37.79
CA SER A 78 -20.19 -8.93 37.35
C SER A 78 -20.89 -10.28 37.58
N PRO A 79 -20.31 -11.44 37.24
CA PRO A 79 -20.93 -12.73 37.54
C PRO A 79 -21.09 -12.99 39.05
N ARG A 80 -20.13 -12.55 39.85
CA ARG A 80 -20.14 -12.69 41.30
C ARG A 80 -21.25 -11.86 41.93
N LEU A 81 -21.40 -10.59 41.52
CA LEU A 81 -22.47 -9.72 41.99
C LEU A 81 -23.84 -10.26 41.63
N MET A 82 -23.99 -10.81 40.41
CA MET A 82 -25.25 -11.41 40.00
C MET A 82 -25.61 -12.63 40.84
N GLY A 83 -24.57 -13.45 41.17
CA GLY A 83 -24.76 -14.57 42.11
C GLY A 83 -25.20 -14.12 43.48
N PHE A 84 -24.62 -13.04 44.04
CA PHE A 84 -25.05 -12.47 45.33
C PHE A 84 -26.47 -11.93 45.29
N ILE A 85 -26.91 -11.27 44.22
CA ILE A 85 -28.29 -10.82 44.05
C ILE A 85 -29.27 -12.00 44.12
N ILE A 86 -28.94 -13.13 43.52
CA ILE A 86 -29.76 -14.34 43.54
C ILE A 86 -29.80 -14.96 44.91
N GLU A 87 -28.65 -15.09 45.58
CA GLU A 87 -28.59 -15.58 46.98
C GLU A 87 -29.43 -14.72 47.93
N PHE A 88 -29.39 -13.40 47.74
CA PHE A 88 -30.21 -12.45 48.49
C PHE A 88 -31.71 -12.65 48.22
N LEU A 89 -32.11 -12.91 46.96
CA LEU A 89 -33.53 -13.18 46.62
C LEU A 89 -34.05 -14.53 47.17
N GLU A 90 -33.15 -15.51 47.41
CA GLU A 90 -33.51 -16.78 48.02
C GLU A 90 -33.66 -16.69 49.57
N ALA A 91 -33.15 -15.65 50.20
CA ALA A 91 -33.27 -15.46 51.63
C ALA A 91 -34.74 -15.19 52.05
N ASN A 92 -35.22 -15.92 53.05
CA ASN A 92 -36.62 -15.85 53.49
C ASN A 92 -37.07 -14.48 54.01
N ASN A 93 -36.14 -13.56 54.35
CA ASN A 93 -36.41 -12.23 54.90
C ASN A 93 -35.61 -11.17 54.12
N PHE A 94 -35.77 -11.05 52.80
CA PHE A 94 -35.09 -9.99 52.05
C PHE A 94 -35.84 -8.65 52.18
N GLU A 95 -35.10 -7.56 52.34
CA GLU A 95 -35.65 -6.20 52.28
C GLU A 95 -35.49 -5.63 50.87
N MET A 96 -36.55 -5.08 50.30
CA MET A 96 -36.52 -4.47 48.96
C MET A 96 -35.52 -3.32 48.89
N SER A 97 -35.28 -2.61 49.99
CA SER A 97 -34.27 -1.53 50.09
C SER A 97 -32.85 -2.02 49.83
N GLU A 98 -32.47 -3.18 50.39
CA GLU A 98 -31.14 -3.77 50.20
C GLU A 98 -30.96 -4.30 48.77
N LEU A 99 -31.99 -4.92 48.18
CA LEU A 99 -31.98 -5.35 46.79
C LEU A 99 -31.72 -4.17 45.83
N LEU A 100 -32.40 -3.04 46.06
CA LEU A 100 -32.20 -1.84 45.25
C LEU A 100 -30.77 -1.31 45.36
N VAL A 101 -30.11 -1.42 46.52
CA VAL A 101 -28.70 -1.06 46.68
C VAL A 101 -27.79 -1.95 45.84
N TYR A 102 -27.99 -3.28 45.85
CA TYR A 102 -27.18 -4.19 45.00
C TYR A 102 -27.38 -3.94 43.52
N ILE A 103 -28.63 -3.69 43.08
CA ILE A 103 -28.95 -3.32 41.69
C ILE A 103 -28.29 -1.98 41.34
N ALA A 104 -28.31 -0.99 42.22
CA ALA A 104 -27.69 0.31 42.01
C ALA A 104 -26.15 0.17 41.89
N ILE A 105 -25.52 -0.64 42.74
CA ILE A 105 -24.09 -0.93 42.67
C ILE A 105 -23.74 -1.62 41.33
N TYR A 106 -24.51 -2.63 40.93
CA TYR A 106 -24.31 -3.31 39.66
C TYR A 106 -24.43 -2.35 38.49
N ALA A 107 -25.48 -1.50 38.47
CA ALA A 107 -25.67 -0.49 37.44
C ALA A 107 -24.52 0.53 37.38
N LEU A 108 -24.03 0.99 38.55
CA LEU A 108 -22.91 1.92 38.65
C LEU A 108 -21.63 1.30 38.05
N ILE A 109 -21.31 0.06 38.41
CA ILE A 109 -20.13 -0.66 37.89
C ILE A 109 -20.25 -0.87 36.37
N LEU A 110 -21.46 -1.19 35.88
CA LEU A 110 -21.75 -1.35 34.45
C LEU A 110 -21.53 -0.04 33.69
N ILE A 111 -22.13 1.06 34.18
CA ILE A 111 -21.98 2.40 33.57
C ILE A 111 -20.49 2.81 33.54
N THR A 112 -19.79 2.63 34.66
CA THR A 112 -18.35 2.94 34.77
C THR A 112 -17.53 2.13 33.76
N SER A 113 -17.84 0.84 33.62
CA SER A 113 -17.18 -0.02 32.64
C SER A 113 -17.42 0.45 31.19
N LEU A 114 -18.65 0.86 30.86
CA LEU A 114 -19.00 1.39 29.54
C LEU A 114 -18.25 2.69 29.24
N VAL A 115 -18.16 3.61 30.22
CA VAL A 115 -17.39 4.86 30.06
C VAL A 115 -15.91 4.56 29.83
N PHE A 116 -15.32 3.63 30.59
CA PHE A 116 -13.91 3.25 30.41
C PHE A 116 -13.66 2.58 29.06
N GLN A 117 -14.57 1.71 28.61
CA GLN A 117 -14.46 1.11 27.26
C GLN A 117 -14.55 2.16 26.16
N TYR A 118 -15.44 3.15 26.30
CA TYR A 118 -15.58 4.26 25.37
C TYR A 118 -14.29 5.09 25.29
N ILE A 119 -13.74 5.50 26.44
CA ILE A 119 -12.49 6.26 26.53
C ILE A 119 -11.35 5.44 25.92
N GLN A 120 -11.25 4.15 26.25
CA GLN A 120 -10.26 3.22 25.70
C GLN A 120 -10.32 3.16 24.17
N ALA A 121 -11.53 3.02 23.60
CA ALA A 121 -11.72 2.94 22.16
C ALA A 121 -11.27 4.23 21.45
N ILE A 122 -11.61 5.40 22.00
CA ILE A 122 -11.17 6.69 21.45
C ILE A 122 -9.65 6.84 21.51
N LEU A 123 -9.03 6.50 22.66
CA LEU A 123 -7.57 6.59 22.81
C LEU A 123 -6.85 5.68 21.81
N LEU A 124 -7.31 4.44 21.69
CA LEU A 124 -6.74 3.49 20.73
C LEU A 124 -6.85 3.97 19.28
N GLN A 125 -8.03 4.53 18.93
CA GLN A 125 -8.23 5.08 17.59
C GLN A 125 -7.30 6.27 17.33
N LYS A 126 -7.13 7.18 18.30
CA LYS A 126 -6.20 8.32 18.18
C LYS A 126 -4.75 7.85 18.04
N ILE A 127 -4.32 6.88 18.85
CA ILE A 127 -2.96 6.32 18.76
C ILE A 127 -2.74 5.67 17.39
N GLY A 128 -3.69 4.85 16.95
CA GLY A 128 -3.61 4.16 15.68
C GLY A 128 -3.52 5.11 14.48
N GLN A 129 -4.27 6.22 14.50
CA GLN A 129 -4.18 7.24 13.45
C GLN A 129 -2.84 7.98 13.46
N LYS A 130 -2.27 8.27 14.64
CA LYS A 130 -0.94 8.88 14.72
C LYS A 130 0.16 7.95 14.19
N ILE A 131 0.11 6.66 14.55
CA ILE A 131 1.03 5.65 14.02
C ILE A 131 0.87 5.53 12.50
N LEU A 132 -0.37 5.52 12.01
CA LEU A 132 -0.67 5.47 10.59
C LEU A 132 -0.10 6.67 9.83
N SER A 133 -0.28 7.89 10.37
CA SER A 133 0.24 9.13 9.75
C SER A 133 1.76 9.10 9.67
N ALA A 134 2.44 8.77 10.78
CA ALA A 134 3.90 8.70 10.80
C ALA A 134 4.46 7.62 9.85
N LEU A 135 3.83 6.44 9.82
CA LEU A 135 4.24 5.37 8.91
C LEU A 135 4.03 5.76 7.44
N ARG A 136 2.91 6.42 7.11
CA ARG A 136 2.65 6.90 5.75
C ARG A 136 3.66 7.94 5.30
N GLU A 137 3.98 8.88 6.17
CA GLU A 137 4.95 9.92 5.92
C GLU A 137 6.33 9.31 5.65
N ASP A 138 6.81 8.41 6.52
CA ASP A 138 8.10 7.73 6.34
C ASP A 138 8.16 6.92 5.04
N VAL A 139 7.08 6.15 4.74
CA VAL A 139 7.01 5.35 3.51
C VAL A 139 6.97 6.23 2.27
N PHE A 140 6.20 7.31 2.28
CA PHE A 140 6.07 8.23 1.16
C PHE A 140 7.39 8.96 0.90
N THR A 141 7.99 9.56 1.94
CA THR A 141 9.29 10.24 1.84
C THR A 141 10.39 9.30 1.36
N HIS A 142 10.36 8.03 1.82
CA HIS A 142 11.33 7.04 1.35
C HIS A 142 11.12 6.71 -0.13
N ILE A 143 9.86 6.53 -0.58
CA ILE A 143 9.56 6.30 -2.01
C ILE A 143 10.04 7.49 -2.86
N GLU A 144 9.85 8.72 -2.42
CA GLU A 144 10.34 9.92 -3.12
C GLU A 144 11.88 9.98 -3.20
N SER A 145 12.57 9.39 -2.23
CA SER A 145 14.04 9.33 -2.23
C SER A 145 14.63 8.25 -3.16
N LEU A 146 13.81 7.32 -3.67
CA LEU A 146 14.26 6.27 -4.57
C LEU A 146 14.67 6.83 -5.93
N SER A 147 15.63 6.16 -6.59
CA SER A 147 16.08 6.54 -7.91
C SER A 147 15.01 6.29 -8.98
N HIS A 148 15.13 7.01 -10.11
CA HIS A 148 14.24 6.86 -11.27
C HIS A 148 14.22 5.41 -11.79
N SER A 149 15.39 4.74 -11.82
CA SER A 149 15.52 3.31 -12.14
C SER A 149 14.59 2.45 -11.30
N GLN A 150 14.68 2.59 -9.98
CA GLN A 150 13.90 1.78 -9.04
C GLN A 150 12.39 2.03 -9.15
N LEU A 151 11.99 3.28 -9.41
CA LEU A 151 10.59 3.64 -9.58
C LEU A 151 10.01 3.09 -10.90
N ASN A 152 10.79 3.07 -11.98
CA ASN A 152 10.35 2.52 -13.27
C ASN A 152 10.08 1.01 -13.22
N HIS A 153 10.81 0.26 -12.39
CA HIS A 153 10.57 -1.17 -12.19
C HIS A 153 9.35 -1.49 -11.29
N MET A 154 8.74 -0.47 -10.67
CA MET A 154 7.61 -0.65 -9.77
C MET A 154 6.34 0.02 -10.33
N PRO A 155 5.27 -0.74 -10.61
CA PRO A 155 4.00 -0.15 -11.03
C PRO A 155 3.49 0.85 -9.99
N VAL A 156 3.07 2.05 -10.41
CA VAL A 156 2.55 3.12 -9.52
C VAL A 156 1.43 2.62 -8.62
N GLY A 157 0.49 1.83 -9.15
CA GLY A 157 -0.61 1.25 -8.36
C GLY A 157 -0.12 0.35 -7.21
N LYS A 158 1.05 -0.30 -7.36
CA LYS A 158 1.67 -1.08 -6.28
C LYS A 158 2.19 -0.15 -5.18
N LEU A 159 2.83 0.96 -5.53
CA LEU A 159 3.32 1.96 -4.57
C LEU A 159 2.16 2.61 -3.80
N VAL A 160 1.11 3.05 -4.51
CA VAL A 160 -0.11 3.59 -3.91
C VAL A 160 -0.71 2.60 -2.90
N THR A 161 -0.81 1.31 -3.26
CA THR A 161 -1.33 0.27 -2.36
C THR A 161 -0.48 0.14 -1.08
N ARG A 162 0.86 0.32 -1.15
CA ARG A 162 1.74 0.29 0.03
C ARG A 162 1.45 1.45 0.98
N VAL A 163 1.35 2.69 0.41
CA VAL A 163 1.11 3.90 1.20
C VAL A 163 -0.30 3.92 1.81
N THR A 164 -1.30 3.35 1.14
CA THR A 164 -2.70 3.40 1.55
C THR A 164 -3.14 2.14 2.31
N ASN A 165 -3.28 1.01 1.61
CA ASN A 165 -3.92 -0.19 2.13
C ASN A 165 -3.03 -0.96 3.11
N ASP A 166 -1.74 -1.12 2.79
CA ASP A 166 -0.84 -1.88 3.65
C ASP A 166 -0.53 -1.13 4.95
N THR A 167 -0.41 0.20 4.92
CA THR A 167 -0.28 1.01 6.15
C THR A 167 -1.55 0.96 7.00
N ASN A 168 -2.75 0.96 6.39
CA ASN A 168 -4.02 0.76 7.09
C ASN A 168 -4.07 -0.61 7.81
N ALA A 169 -3.62 -1.68 7.15
CA ALA A 169 -3.59 -3.01 7.77
C ALA A 169 -2.72 -3.03 9.04
N ILE A 170 -1.61 -2.29 9.05
CA ILE A 170 -0.74 -2.12 10.23
C ILE A 170 -1.45 -1.32 11.32
N SER A 171 -2.11 -0.21 10.99
CA SER A 171 -2.87 0.57 11.97
C SER A 171 -3.96 -0.27 12.64
N MET A 172 -4.71 -1.05 11.86
CA MET A 172 -5.72 -1.97 12.38
C MET A 172 -5.12 -3.06 13.28
N MET A 173 -3.88 -3.48 13.01
CA MET A 173 -3.16 -4.39 13.89
C MET A 173 -2.96 -3.79 15.29
N PHE A 174 -2.51 -2.54 15.38
CA PHE A 174 -2.31 -1.87 16.69
C PHE A 174 -3.63 -1.58 17.40
N ILE A 175 -4.65 -1.08 16.67
CA ILE A 175 -5.93 -0.66 17.27
C ILE A 175 -6.75 -1.86 17.74
N GLN A 176 -6.88 -2.87 16.91
CA GLN A 176 -7.85 -3.96 17.15
C GLN A 176 -7.18 -5.28 17.51
N ILE A 177 -6.16 -5.70 16.73
CA ILE A 177 -5.69 -7.07 16.82
C ILE A 177 -4.85 -7.28 18.08
N LEU A 178 -3.79 -6.50 18.26
CA LEU A 178 -2.90 -6.63 19.43
C LEU A 178 -3.65 -6.32 20.73
N THR A 179 -4.46 -5.27 20.73
CA THR A 179 -5.25 -4.87 21.91
C THR A 179 -6.23 -5.96 22.31
N ASN A 180 -6.99 -6.52 21.36
CA ASN A 180 -7.94 -7.59 21.66
C ASN A 180 -7.24 -8.89 22.05
N LEU A 181 -6.10 -9.24 21.42
CA LEU A 181 -5.32 -10.42 21.82
C LEU A 181 -4.84 -10.30 23.28
N ILE A 182 -4.25 -9.15 23.63
CA ILE A 182 -3.78 -8.90 24.99
C ILE A 182 -4.95 -8.93 25.97
N LYS A 183 -6.03 -8.20 25.67
CA LYS A 183 -7.24 -8.19 26.50
C LYS A 183 -7.80 -9.60 26.73
N ASN A 184 -7.95 -10.38 25.67
CA ASN A 184 -8.53 -11.73 25.75
C ASN A 184 -7.65 -12.70 26.53
N ILE A 185 -6.30 -12.61 26.41
CA ILE A 185 -5.38 -13.43 27.20
C ILE A 185 -5.51 -13.10 28.69
N PHE A 186 -5.45 -11.82 29.05
CA PHE A 186 -5.58 -11.41 30.46
C PHE A 186 -6.97 -11.71 31.00
N LEU A 187 -8.03 -11.55 30.20
CA LEU A 187 -9.40 -11.88 30.58
C LEU A 187 -9.55 -13.37 30.90
N VAL A 188 -9.07 -14.25 30.04
CA VAL A 188 -9.12 -15.71 30.27
C VAL A 188 -8.36 -16.08 31.54
N ILE A 189 -7.16 -15.55 31.75
CA ILE A 189 -6.38 -15.80 32.97
C ILE A 189 -7.16 -15.31 34.21
N ALA A 190 -7.67 -14.09 34.18
CA ALA A 190 -8.40 -13.48 35.30
C ALA A 190 -9.68 -14.28 35.66
N ILE A 191 -10.42 -14.74 34.62
CA ILE A 191 -11.62 -15.55 34.84
C ILE A 191 -11.25 -16.91 35.44
N VAL A 192 -10.21 -17.59 34.92
CA VAL A 192 -9.78 -18.87 35.49
C VAL A 192 -9.37 -18.72 36.95
N VAL A 193 -8.61 -17.68 37.29
CA VAL A 193 -8.25 -17.38 38.68
C VAL A 193 -9.49 -17.12 39.53
N ALA A 194 -10.44 -16.32 39.06
CA ALA A 194 -11.69 -16.03 39.77
C ALA A 194 -12.53 -17.30 39.98
N MET A 195 -12.64 -18.14 38.96
CA MET A 195 -13.34 -19.43 39.06
C MET A 195 -12.68 -20.34 40.11
N PHE A 196 -11.34 -20.45 40.12
CA PHE A 196 -10.61 -21.24 41.13
C PHE A 196 -10.83 -20.72 42.57
N MET A 197 -10.81 -19.40 42.74
CA MET A 197 -11.05 -18.78 44.07
C MET A 197 -12.50 -18.98 44.55
N PHE A 198 -13.44 -19.18 43.60
CA PHE A 198 -14.84 -19.31 43.91
C PHE A 198 -15.28 -20.75 44.14
N ASN A 199 -14.95 -21.67 43.22
CA ASN A 199 -15.22 -23.10 43.35
C ASN A 199 -14.22 -23.90 42.52
N TYR A 200 -13.21 -24.52 43.17
CA TYR A 200 -12.15 -25.24 42.44
C TYR A 200 -12.67 -26.49 41.75
N ALA A 201 -13.68 -27.16 42.30
CA ALA A 201 -14.21 -28.40 41.75
C ALA A 201 -14.90 -28.16 40.39
N LEU A 202 -15.74 -27.16 40.29
CA LEU A 202 -16.38 -26.76 39.03
C LEU A 202 -15.37 -26.19 38.05
N THR A 203 -14.33 -25.50 38.51
CA THR A 203 -13.27 -25.00 37.66
C THR A 203 -12.49 -26.13 36.98
N LEU A 204 -12.12 -27.16 37.72
CA LEU A 204 -11.48 -28.35 37.17
C LEU A 204 -12.35 -29.03 36.11
N MET A 205 -13.68 -29.11 36.35
CA MET A 205 -14.62 -29.65 35.37
C MET A 205 -14.59 -28.83 34.06
N VAL A 206 -14.64 -27.48 34.15
CA VAL A 206 -14.56 -26.62 32.95
C VAL A 206 -13.23 -26.77 32.25
N LEU A 207 -12.12 -26.82 32.99
CA LEU A 207 -10.78 -26.99 32.43
C LEU A 207 -10.57 -28.32 31.70
N CYS A 208 -11.33 -29.36 32.01
CA CYS A 208 -11.30 -30.61 31.25
C CYS A 208 -11.70 -30.44 29.77
N PHE A 209 -12.42 -29.40 29.43
CA PHE A 209 -12.77 -29.06 28.05
C PHE A 209 -11.65 -28.33 27.27
N VAL A 210 -10.68 -27.71 27.98
CA VAL A 210 -9.61 -26.93 27.37
C VAL A 210 -8.73 -27.73 26.41
N PRO A 211 -8.29 -28.96 26.72
CA PRO A 211 -7.51 -29.78 25.79
C PRO A 211 -8.25 -30.05 24.46
N PHE A 212 -9.57 -30.26 24.52
CA PHE A 212 -10.39 -30.45 23.30
C PHE A 212 -10.48 -29.18 22.50
N ILE A 213 -10.71 -28.03 23.15
CA ILE A 213 -10.72 -26.71 22.49
C ILE A 213 -9.40 -26.46 21.79
N PHE A 214 -8.28 -26.70 22.47
CA PHE A 214 -6.93 -26.53 21.90
C PHE A 214 -6.71 -27.44 20.70
N PHE A 215 -7.06 -28.71 20.80
CA PHE A 215 -6.96 -29.68 19.71
C PHE A 215 -7.75 -29.25 18.47
N PHE A 216 -9.03 -28.88 18.64
CA PHE A 216 -9.88 -28.43 17.53
C PHE A 216 -9.39 -27.12 16.93
N THR A 217 -8.87 -26.20 17.76
CA THR A 217 -8.31 -24.94 17.29
C THR A 217 -7.07 -25.15 16.43
N LEU A 218 -6.17 -26.08 16.78
CA LEU A 218 -5.00 -26.41 15.98
C LEU A 218 -5.38 -26.98 14.60
N ILE A 219 -6.36 -27.88 14.57
CA ILE A 219 -6.88 -28.46 13.33
C ILE A 219 -7.50 -27.33 12.47
N PHE A 220 -8.40 -26.55 13.05
CA PHE A 220 -9.06 -25.43 12.38
C PHE A 220 -8.05 -24.45 11.77
N ARG A 221 -7.01 -24.06 12.52
CA ARG A 221 -5.95 -23.16 12.06
C ARG A 221 -5.32 -23.65 10.74
N LYS A 222 -5.05 -24.95 10.62
CA LYS A 222 -4.44 -25.55 9.42
C LYS A 222 -5.36 -25.42 8.20
N PHE A 223 -6.64 -25.71 8.35
CA PHE A 223 -7.61 -25.69 7.25
C PHE A 223 -8.07 -24.28 6.91
N SER A 224 -8.35 -23.45 7.91
CA SER A 224 -8.74 -22.05 7.74
C SER A 224 -7.69 -21.26 6.95
N ARG A 225 -6.40 -21.44 7.28
CA ARG A 225 -5.29 -20.78 6.57
C ARG A 225 -5.27 -21.15 5.07
N ARG A 226 -5.53 -22.41 4.71
CA ARG A 226 -5.59 -22.85 3.32
C ARG A 226 -6.81 -22.30 2.58
N ALA A 227 -7.97 -22.35 3.21
CA ALA A 227 -9.20 -21.83 2.63
C ALA A 227 -9.11 -20.31 2.39
N PHE A 228 -8.58 -19.58 3.37
CA PHE A 228 -8.37 -18.13 3.26
C PHE A 228 -7.42 -17.76 2.10
N ARG A 229 -6.33 -18.53 1.90
CA ARG A 229 -5.43 -18.32 0.77
C ARG A 229 -6.14 -18.48 -0.57
N ARG A 230 -6.92 -19.59 -0.76
CA ARG A 230 -7.66 -19.82 -2.01
C ARG A 230 -8.64 -18.68 -2.33
N VAL A 231 -9.32 -18.14 -1.32
CA VAL A 231 -10.20 -16.99 -1.49
C VAL A 231 -9.41 -15.76 -1.93
N LYS A 232 -8.27 -15.50 -1.29
CA LYS A 232 -7.39 -14.38 -1.63
C LYS A 232 -6.88 -14.47 -3.07
N ASP A 233 -6.42 -15.65 -3.49
CA ASP A 233 -5.94 -15.89 -4.85
C ASP A 233 -7.06 -15.70 -5.87
N GLY A 234 -8.25 -16.26 -5.62
CA GLY A 234 -9.43 -16.06 -6.47
C GLY A 234 -9.88 -14.60 -6.57
N THR A 235 -9.78 -13.85 -5.47
CA THR A 235 -10.07 -12.41 -5.46
C THR A 235 -9.05 -11.65 -6.30
N THR A 236 -7.76 -12.00 -6.19
CA THR A 236 -6.69 -11.39 -7.00
C THR A 236 -6.92 -11.69 -8.48
N ASP A 237 -7.23 -12.95 -8.85
CA ASP A 237 -7.54 -13.37 -10.23
C ASP A 237 -8.69 -12.54 -10.85
N ILE A 238 -9.75 -12.26 -10.05
CA ILE A 238 -10.88 -11.44 -10.49
C ILE A 238 -10.48 -9.97 -10.63
N ASN A 239 -9.78 -9.41 -9.65
CA ASN A 239 -9.37 -8.00 -9.69
C ASN A 239 -8.44 -7.72 -10.89
N THR A 240 -7.50 -8.62 -11.17
CA THR A 240 -6.63 -8.53 -12.36
C THR A 240 -7.46 -8.59 -13.62
N PHE A 241 -8.38 -9.55 -13.74
CA PHE A 241 -9.27 -9.68 -14.89
C PHE A 241 -10.12 -8.42 -15.10
N LEU A 242 -10.72 -7.87 -14.04
CA LEU A 242 -11.52 -6.64 -14.13
C LEU A 242 -10.67 -5.44 -14.55
N SER A 243 -9.48 -5.29 -13.98
CA SER A 243 -8.57 -4.20 -14.32
C SER A 243 -8.18 -4.23 -15.81
N GLU A 244 -7.80 -5.40 -16.35
CA GLU A 244 -7.44 -5.55 -17.75
C GLU A 244 -8.64 -5.28 -18.67
N ASN A 245 -9.78 -5.89 -18.38
CA ASN A 245 -10.94 -5.82 -19.29
C ASN A 245 -11.63 -4.45 -19.25
N LEU A 246 -11.68 -3.77 -18.08
CA LEU A 246 -12.21 -2.41 -17.98
C LEU A 246 -11.27 -1.39 -18.65
N SER A 247 -9.95 -1.54 -18.50
CA SER A 247 -9.00 -0.70 -19.22
C SER A 247 -9.05 -0.91 -20.73
N GLY A 248 -9.31 -2.14 -21.18
CA GLY A 248 -9.44 -2.51 -22.59
C GLY A 248 -10.88 -2.54 -23.12
N ILE A 249 -11.86 -1.94 -22.43
CA ILE A 249 -13.28 -2.09 -22.76
C ILE A 249 -13.62 -1.68 -24.20
N LYS A 250 -13.02 -0.58 -24.69
CA LYS A 250 -13.20 -0.12 -26.06
C LYS A 250 -12.79 -1.17 -27.09
N ILE A 251 -11.66 -1.86 -26.85
CA ILE A 251 -11.16 -2.92 -27.72
C ILE A 251 -12.14 -4.10 -27.71
N ILE A 252 -12.62 -4.51 -26.53
CA ILE A 252 -13.59 -5.60 -26.40
C ILE A 252 -14.86 -5.31 -27.21
N GLN A 253 -15.37 -4.07 -27.12
CA GLN A 253 -16.56 -3.63 -27.85
C GLN A 253 -16.32 -3.55 -29.36
N ILE A 254 -15.21 -2.96 -29.82
CA ILE A 254 -14.88 -2.86 -31.25
C ILE A 254 -14.77 -4.25 -31.90
N PHE A 255 -14.22 -5.24 -31.17
CA PHE A 255 -14.08 -6.60 -31.66
C PHE A 255 -15.24 -7.53 -31.32
N ASN A 256 -16.34 -7.03 -30.73
CA ASN A 256 -17.54 -7.80 -30.32
C ASN A 256 -17.16 -9.05 -29.48
N GLN A 257 -16.29 -8.90 -28.50
CA GLN A 257 -15.80 -10.01 -27.67
C GLN A 257 -16.48 -10.07 -26.28
N GLU A 258 -17.58 -9.36 -26.06
CA GLU A 258 -18.28 -9.27 -24.77
C GLU A 258 -18.72 -10.65 -24.26
N ASP A 259 -19.31 -11.47 -25.11
CA ASP A 259 -19.77 -12.81 -24.74
C ASP A 259 -18.63 -13.76 -24.35
N ARG A 260 -17.48 -13.64 -25.03
CA ARG A 260 -16.28 -14.40 -24.67
C ARG A 260 -15.77 -13.97 -23.31
N LYS A 261 -15.65 -12.65 -23.10
CA LYS A 261 -15.16 -12.09 -21.83
C LYS A 261 -16.11 -12.37 -20.67
N LYS A 262 -17.42 -12.36 -20.93
CA LYS A 262 -18.43 -12.78 -19.95
C LYS A 262 -18.25 -14.24 -19.53
N ARG A 263 -18.01 -15.15 -20.46
CA ARG A 263 -17.75 -16.57 -20.13
C ARG A 263 -16.47 -16.73 -19.30
N GLU A 264 -15.39 -16.03 -19.66
CA GLU A 264 -14.13 -16.03 -18.90
C GLU A 264 -14.36 -15.50 -17.47
N PHE A 265 -15.11 -14.39 -17.32
CA PHE A 265 -15.48 -13.84 -16.01
C PHE A 265 -16.28 -14.82 -15.17
N VAL A 266 -17.32 -15.44 -15.75
CA VAL A 266 -18.15 -16.43 -15.04
C VAL A 266 -17.32 -17.61 -14.56
N ALA A 267 -16.36 -18.09 -15.36
CA ALA A 267 -15.47 -19.18 -14.96
C ALA A 267 -14.61 -18.80 -13.74
N LYS A 268 -14.00 -17.59 -13.76
CA LYS A 268 -13.20 -17.06 -12.64
C LYS A 268 -14.06 -16.81 -11.40
N ASN A 269 -15.26 -16.23 -11.58
CA ASN A 269 -16.21 -15.97 -10.49
C ASN A 269 -16.70 -17.27 -9.83
N ASN A 270 -16.97 -18.32 -10.63
CA ASN A 270 -17.33 -19.63 -10.10
C ASN A 270 -16.17 -20.27 -9.30
N LYS A 271 -14.91 -20.08 -9.74
CA LYS A 271 -13.72 -20.52 -9.00
C LYS A 271 -13.63 -19.82 -7.64
N LEU A 272 -13.82 -18.49 -7.59
CA LEU A 272 -13.87 -17.74 -6.35
C LEU A 272 -15.05 -18.17 -5.47
N GLY A 273 -16.26 -18.32 -6.05
CA GLY A 273 -17.43 -18.78 -5.32
C GLY A 273 -17.23 -20.17 -4.70
N LYS A 274 -16.50 -21.07 -5.38
CA LYS A 274 -16.12 -22.36 -4.81
C LYS A 274 -15.14 -22.20 -3.64
N ALA A 275 -14.13 -21.35 -3.77
CA ALA A 275 -13.17 -21.09 -2.70
C ALA A 275 -13.85 -20.46 -1.47
N MET A 276 -14.81 -19.55 -1.67
CA MET A 276 -15.61 -18.96 -0.59
C MET A 276 -16.49 -20.01 0.10
N ARG A 277 -17.14 -20.90 -0.65
CA ARG A 277 -17.92 -22.01 -0.06
C ARG A 277 -17.04 -22.94 0.78
N ASP A 278 -15.84 -23.30 0.29
CA ASP A 278 -14.88 -24.10 1.03
C ASP A 278 -14.47 -23.39 2.34
N GLN A 279 -14.28 -22.08 2.32
CA GLN A 279 -13.98 -21.30 3.50
C GLN A 279 -15.15 -21.30 4.49
N ILE A 280 -16.37 -21.01 4.02
CA ILE A 280 -17.58 -21.03 4.84
C ILE A 280 -17.76 -22.43 5.47
N PHE A 281 -17.54 -23.50 4.71
CA PHE A 281 -17.63 -24.86 5.23
C PHE A 281 -16.65 -25.11 6.40
N VAL A 282 -15.40 -24.67 6.27
CA VAL A 282 -14.42 -24.77 7.36
C VAL A 282 -14.92 -24.07 8.64
N PHE A 283 -15.48 -22.87 8.52
CA PHE A 283 -16.03 -22.12 9.66
C PHE A 283 -17.32 -22.74 10.19
N SER A 284 -18.20 -23.24 9.32
CA SER A 284 -19.47 -23.87 9.67
C SER A 284 -19.29 -25.17 10.43
N VAL A 285 -18.14 -25.84 10.29
CA VAL A 285 -17.82 -27.04 11.08
C VAL A 285 -17.19 -26.64 12.42
N PHE A 286 -16.30 -25.67 12.46
CA PHE A 286 -15.56 -25.29 13.68
C PHE A 286 -16.45 -24.64 14.74
N ARG A 287 -17.23 -23.60 14.33
CA ARG A 287 -18.06 -22.84 15.29
C ARG A 287 -19.05 -23.69 16.07
N PRO A 288 -19.85 -24.58 15.43
CA PRO A 288 -20.74 -25.46 16.18
C PRO A 288 -20.02 -26.39 17.14
N ILE A 289 -18.81 -26.86 16.83
CA ILE A 289 -18.06 -27.74 17.73
C ILE A 289 -17.65 -27.01 19.00
N ILE A 290 -17.10 -25.79 18.87
CA ILE A 290 -16.77 -24.98 20.06
C ILE A 290 -18.05 -24.65 20.85
N TYR A 291 -19.16 -24.35 20.17
CA TYR A 291 -20.45 -24.13 20.81
C TYR A 291 -20.97 -25.39 21.53
N MET A 292 -20.79 -26.58 20.94
CA MET A 292 -21.14 -27.85 21.58
C MET A 292 -20.30 -28.11 22.84
N LEU A 293 -18.99 -27.81 22.81
CA LEU A 293 -18.14 -27.90 24.00
C LEU A 293 -18.61 -26.93 25.10
N TYR A 294 -18.99 -25.70 24.71
CA TYR A 294 -19.59 -24.73 25.63
C TYR A 294 -20.89 -25.28 26.25
N ILE A 295 -21.87 -25.71 25.43
CA ILE A 295 -23.12 -26.27 25.91
C ILE A 295 -22.90 -27.52 26.77
N SER A 296 -21.95 -28.41 26.39
CA SER A 296 -21.59 -29.58 27.18
C SER A 296 -21.06 -29.20 28.56
N SER A 297 -20.24 -28.15 28.64
CA SER A 297 -19.74 -27.66 29.92
C SER A 297 -20.87 -27.06 30.79
N VAL A 298 -21.83 -26.36 30.17
CA VAL A 298 -23.02 -25.85 30.86
C VAL A 298 -23.94 -26.98 31.33
N LEU A 299 -24.16 -28.01 30.50
CA LEU A 299 -24.95 -29.19 30.89
C LEU A 299 -24.30 -29.95 32.07
N CYS A 300 -22.97 -30.11 32.07
CA CYS A 300 -22.25 -30.66 33.21
C CYS A 300 -22.43 -29.82 34.47
N LEU A 301 -22.37 -28.47 34.35
CA LEU A 301 -22.63 -27.58 35.49
C LEU A 301 -24.02 -27.82 36.07
N PHE A 302 -25.09 -27.79 35.25
CA PHE A 302 -26.46 -28.03 35.72
C PHE A 302 -26.64 -29.44 36.28
N TYR A 303 -26.03 -30.45 35.70
CA TYR A 303 -26.09 -31.83 36.20
C TYR A 303 -25.50 -31.95 37.62
N PHE A 304 -24.29 -31.43 37.84
CA PHE A 304 -23.66 -31.48 39.17
C PHE A 304 -24.37 -30.58 40.18
N ALA A 305 -24.92 -29.44 39.77
CA ALA A 305 -25.74 -28.60 40.64
C ALA A 305 -27.05 -29.29 41.07
N ALA A 306 -27.78 -29.91 40.13
CA ALA A 306 -28.99 -30.65 40.42
C ALA A 306 -28.70 -31.84 41.32
N LYS A 307 -27.63 -32.56 41.08
CA LYS A 307 -27.21 -33.70 41.92
C LYS A 307 -26.84 -33.24 43.33
N GLY A 308 -26.08 -32.16 43.46
CA GLY A 308 -25.75 -31.58 44.75
C GLY A 308 -26.98 -31.15 45.55
N TYR A 309 -27.99 -30.56 44.85
CA TYR A 309 -29.24 -30.14 45.47
C TYR A 309 -30.13 -31.32 45.89
N ILE A 310 -30.28 -32.36 45.03
CA ILE A 310 -31.17 -33.51 45.29
C ILE A 310 -30.53 -34.47 46.30
N ASP A 311 -29.29 -34.86 46.08
CA ASP A 311 -28.59 -35.90 46.86
C ASP A 311 -27.90 -35.33 48.11
N LYS A 312 -27.86 -33.99 48.26
CA LYS A 312 -27.11 -33.24 49.29
C LYS A 312 -25.65 -33.68 49.40
N VAL A 313 -25.05 -34.05 48.23
CA VAL A 313 -23.68 -34.50 48.14
C VAL A 313 -22.81 -33.39 47.53
N ASP A 314 -21.78 -33.02 48.25
CA ASP A 314 -20.79 -32.07 47.76
C ASP A 314 -20.06 -32.56 46.55
N PHE A 315 -19.87 -31.71 45.53
CA PHE A 315 -19.04 -32.03 44.38
C PHE A 315 -17.56 -31.76 44.73
N LEU A 316 -16.76 -32.85 44.86
CA LEU A 316 -15.38 -32.79 45.33
C LEU A 316 -15.19 -31.99 46.62
N GLY A 317 -16.13 -32.12 47.57
CA GLY A 317 -16.07 -31.45 48.86
C GLY A 317 -16.48 -29.98 48.85
N GLN A 318 -17.18 -29.54 47.79
CA GLN A 318 -17.75 -28.18 47.70
C GLN A 318 -19.23 -28.22 47.40
N THR A 319 -19.98 -27.39 48.13
CA THR A 319 -21.43 -27.22 47.95
C THR A 319 -21.71 -26.32 46.72
N ILE A 320 -22.75 -26.66 45.97
CA ILE A 320 -23.20 -25.86 44.83
C ILE A 320 -24.51 -25.20 45.18
N THR A 321 -24.48 -23.90 45.50
CA THR A 321 -25.66 -23.07 45.74
C THR A 321 -26.13 -22.42 44.42
N ALA A 322 -27.33 -21.83 44.41
CA ALA A 322 -27.83 -21.08 43.26
C ALA A 322 -26.92 -19.91 42.86
N ASN A 323 -26.33 -19.22 43.84
CA ASN A 323 -25.30 -18.21 43.60
C ASN A 323 -24.12 -18.80 42.79
N VAL A 324 -23.58 -19.96 43.19
CA VAL A 324 -22.50 -20.64 42.51
C VAL A 324 -22.91 -21.03 41.10
N LEU A 325 -24.11 -21.58 40.93
CA LEU A 325 -24.63 -21.99 39.63
C LEU A 325 -24.68 -20.84 38.62
N VAL A 326 -25.30 -19.71 39.01
CA VAL A 326 -25.46 -18.58 38.11
C VAL A 326 -24.14 -17.90 37.83
N SER A 327 -23.30 -17.71 38.85
CA SER A 327 -21.95 -17.14 38.64
C SER A 327 -21.11 -17.97 37.69
N PHE A 328 -21.12 -19.30 37.86
CA PHE A 328 -20.37 -20.20 36.97
C PHE A 328 -20.93 -20.25 35.55
N TYR A 329 -22.24 -20.21 35.37
CA TYR A 329 -22.85 -20.09 34.04
C TYR A 329 -22.33 -18.85 33.30
N MET A 330 -22.29 -17.69 33.97
CA MET A 330 -21.76 -16.46 33.39
C MET A 330 -20.26 -16.52 33.15
N TYR A 331 -19.49 -17.14 34.06
CA TYR A 331 -18.02 -17.34 33.84
C TYR A 331 -17.75 -18.25 32.68
N ILE A 332 -18.45 -19.37 32.51
CA ILE A 332 -18.31 -20.28 31.38
C ILE A 332 -18.55 -19.53 30.07
N ASN A 333 -19.60 -18.72 30.00
CA ASN A 333 -19.91 -17.91 28.82
C ASN A 333 -18.75 -16.95 28.50
N THR A 334 -18.30 -16.17 29.48
CA THR A 334 -17.21 -15.19 29.31
C THR A 334 -15.86 -15.87 29.03
N PHE A 335 -15.66 -17.12 29.46
CA PHE A 335 -14.44 -17.90 29.17
C PHE A 335 -14.40 -18.40 27.73
N PHE A 336 -15.51 -18.91 27.18
CA PHE A 336 -15.55 -19.46 25.83
C PHE A 336 -15.54 -18.41 24.72
N ASP A 337 -16.05 -17.20 24.98
CA ASP A 337 -16.22 -16.12 23.99
C ASP A 337 -14.90 -15.66 23.36
N PRO A 338 -13.83 -15.37 24.13
CA PRO A 338 -12.51 -15.03 23.56
C PRO A 338 -11.92 -16.12 22.67
N ILE A 339 -12.14 -17.39 23.04
CA ILE A 339 -11.57 -18.54 22.36
C ILE A 339 -12.14 -18.69 20.94
N GLN A 340 -13.43 -18.42 20.77
CA GLN A 340 -14.09 -18.46 19.46
C GLN A 340 -13.50 -17.44 18.49
N ASN A 341 -13.02 -16.29 18.99
CA ASN A 341 -12.51 -15.18 18.21
C ASN A 341 -10.99 -15.22 17.96
N LEU A 342 -10.25 -16.04 18.75
CA LEU A 342 -8.77 -16.10 18.67
C LEU A 342 -8.25 -16.47 17.28
N ALA A 343 -8.89 -17.42 16.60
CA ALA A 343 -8.46 -17.87 15.30
C ALA A 343 -8.56 -16.78 14.22
N ASP A 344 -9.64 -16.00 14.25
CA ASP A 344 -9.85 -14.89 13.32
C ASP A 344 -8.84 -13.76 13.57
N GLN A 345 -8.57 -13.46 14.83
CA GLN A 345 -7.57 -12.45 15.21
C GLN A 345 -6.16 -12.85 14.79
N PHE A 346 -5.81 -14.14 14.92
CA PHE A 346 -4.51 -14.64 14.47
C PHE A 346 -4.34 -14.53 12.94
N ASN A 347 -5.38 -14.84 12.16
CA ASN A 347 -5.34 -14.69 10.70
C ASN A 347 -5.18 -13.22 10.28
N ARG A 348 -5.87 -12.30 10.96
CA ARG A 348 -5.71 -10.85 10.73
C ARG A 348 -4.30 -10.38 11.08
N LEU A 349 -3.71 -10.86 12.17
CA LEU A 349 -2.33 -10.56 12.56
C LEU A 349 -1.33 -11.02 11.49
N GLN A 350 -1.48 -12.22 10.98
CA GLN A 350 -0.65 -12.75 9.89
C GLN A 350 -0.77 -11.90 8.61
N SER A 351 -1.97 -11.43 8.29
CA SER A 351 -2.21 -10.53 7.16
C SER A 351 -1.52 -9.18 7.36
N ALA A 352 -1.59 -8.62 8.55
CA ALA A 352 -0.92 -7.35 8.88
C ALA A 352 0.61 -7.48 8.82
N PHE A 353 1.18 -8.61 9.29
CA PHE A 353 2.61 -8.86 9.16
C PHE A 353 3.04 -9.00 7.69
N ALA A 354 2.22 -9.64 6.84
CA ALA A 354 2.50 -9.71 5.41
C ALA A 354 2.49 -8.32 4.74
N SER A 355 1.57 -7.43 5.14
CA SER A 355 1.56 -6.03 4.69
C SER A 355 2.77 -5.24 5.20
N ALA A 356 3.15 -5.44 6.45
CA ALA A 356 4.32 -4.80 7.04
C ALA A 356 5.63 -5.23 6.34
N GLU A 357 5.81 -6.51 6.04
CA GLU A 357 6.96 -7.00 5.30
C GLU A 357 7.09 -6.36 3.92
N LYS A 358 5.97 -6.22 3.20
CA LYS A 358 5.95 -5.55 1.90
C LYS A 358 6.36 -4.07 1.98
N ILE A 359 5.95 -3.37 3.04
CA ILE A 359 6.35 -1.98 3.31
C ILE A 359 7.84 -1.95 3.62
N PHE A 360 8.33 -2.78 4.55
CA PHE A 360 9.72 -2.78 4.94
C PHE A 360 10.66 -3.22 3.80
N THR A 361 10.21 -4.10 2.90
CA THR A 361 10.98 -4.43 1.69
C THR A 361 11.25 -3.19 0.84
N ILE A 362 10.29 -2.26 0.72
CA ILE A 362 10.50 -1.00 0.00
C ILE A 362 11.41 -0.07 0.83
N MET A 363 11.14 0.08 2.13
CA MET A 363 11.92 0.95 3.01
C MET A 363 13.39 0.50 3.17
N ASP A 364 13.70 -0.76 2.91
CA ASP A 364 15.06 -1.30 2.95
C ASP A 364 15.80 -1.12 1.61
N MET A 365 15.12 -0.70 0.55
CA MET A 365 15.76 -0.37 -0.73
C MET A 365 16.59 0.90 -0.57
N LYS A 366 17.88 0.80 -0.80
CA LYS A 366 18.75 1.98 -0.80
C LYS A 366 18.61 2.69 -2.14
N PRO A 367 18.49 4.03 -2.15
CA PRO A 367 18.55 4.78 -3.40
C PRO A 367 19.86 4.47 -4.16
N GLU A 368 19.76 4.19 -5.46
CA GLU A 368 20.93 3.85 -6.28
C GLU A 368 21.74 5.09 -6.66
N VAL A 369 21.06 6.23 -6.85
CA VAL A 369 21.69 7.50 -7.20
C VAL A 369 21.60 8.41 -5.97
N VAL A 370 22.74 8.69 -5.37
CA VAL A 370 22.85 9.51 -4.14
C VAL A 370 23.95 10.55 -4.28
N ASP A 371 23.86 11.63 -3.54
CA ASP A 371 24.91 12.61 -3.47
C ASP A 371 26.15 12.04 -2.75
N ARG A 372 27.34 12.32 -3.27
CA ARG A 372 28.59 12.04 -2.57
C ARG A 372 28.72 12.93 -1.33
N GLU A 373 29.43 12.47 -0.30
CA GLU A 373 29.60 13.22 0.95
C GLU A 373 30.16 14.65 0.74
N ASN A 374 30.99 14.84 -0.28
CA ASN A 374 31.60 16.12 -0.64
C ASN A 374 30.96 16.77 -1.87
N ALA A 375 29.72 16.40 -2.21
CA ALA A 375 29.05 16.98 -3.37
C ALA A 375 28.84 18.50 -3.20
N ILE A 376 29.23 19.27 -4.19
CA ILE A 376 29.17 20.72 -4.20
C ILE A 376 27.83 21.24 -4.70
N GLU A 377 27.41 22.40 -4.23
CA GLU A 377 26.33 23.18 -4.82
C GLU A 377 26.89 24.12 -5.89
N LEU A 378 26.20 24.25 -7.00
CA LEU A 378 26.51 25.18 -8.07
C LEU A 378 25.56 26.36 -7.98
N ASP A 379 26.10 27.58 -7.82
CA ASP A 379 25.32 28.81 -7.84
C ASP A 379 24.96 29.22 -9.27
N HIS A 380 25.82 28.87 -10.23
CA HIS A 380 25.64 29.17 -11.66
C HIS A 380 26.17 28.02 -12.51
N VAL A 381 25.49 27.78 -13.64
CA VAL A 381 25.89 26.81 -14.65
C VAL A 381 25.91 27.53 -16.00
N GLU A 382 27.06 27.50 -16.69
CA GLU A 382 27.19 28.03 -18.06
C GLU A 382 26.50 27.12 -19.08
N GLY A 383 26.58 25.80 -18.85
CA GLY A 383 25.93 24.79 -19.67
C GLY A 383 26.87 24.10 -20.66
N ASN A 384 28.19 24.07 -20.40
CA ASN A 384 29.12 23.21 -21.15
C ASN A 384 28.95 21.77 -20.69
N ILE A 385 28.77 20.84 -21.64
CA ILE A 385 28.55 19.41 -21.35
C ILE A 385 29.60 18.60 -22.08
N GLU A 386 30.30 17.68 -21.40
CA GLU A 386 31.32 16.86 -21.99
C GLU A 386 31.17 15.38 -21.57
N PHE A 387 31.02 14.48 -22.51
CA PHE A 387 31.04 13.04 -22.31
C PHE A 387 32.43 12.51 -22.66
N LYS A 388 33.02 11.72 -21.77
CA LYS A 388 34.36 11.10 -21.96
C LYS A 388 34.26 9.58 -21.81
N ASN A 389 34.36 8.85 -22.90
CA ASN A 389 34.36 7.39 -22.95
C ASN A 389 33.25 6.74 -22.13
N VAL A 390 32.02 7.24 -22.29
CA VAL A 390 30.88 6.85 -21.48
C VAL A 390 30.31 5.51 -21.95
N TRP A 391 30.20 4.56 -21.02
CA TRP A 391 29.50 3.29 -21.16
C TRP A 391 28.35 3.21 -20.19
N PHE A 392 27.19 2.80 -20.68
CA PHE A 392 26.01 2.69 -19.85
C PHE A 392 25.14 1.50 -20.28
N ALA A 393 24.66 0.74 -19.27
CA ALA A 393 23.65 -0.30 -19.37
C ALA A 393 22.59 -0.11 -18.28
N TYR A 394 21.32 -0.38 -18.58
CA TYR A 394 20.25 -0.36 -17.58
C TYR A 394 20.33 -1.58 -16.65
N GLU A 395 20.70 -2.74 -17.19
CA GLU A 395 20.83 -4.00 -16.46
C GLU A 395 22.10 -4.75 -16.93
N GLY A 396 22.90 -5.20 -15.98
CA GLY A 396 24.07 -6.04 -16.21
C GLY A 396 25.07 -5.45 -17.20
N GLU A 397 25.37 -6.19 -18.28
CA GLU A 397 26.31 -5.80 -19.36
C GLU A 397 25.59 -5.60 -20.71
N ASP A 398 24.28 -5.39 -20.69
CA ASP A 398 23.55 -5.06 -21.94
C ASP A 398 23.74 -3.57 -22.25
N TRP A 399 24.89 -3.28 -22.93
CA TRP A 399 25.34 -1.93 -23.16
C TRP A 399 24.46 -1.18 -24.15
N VAL A 400 23.77 -0.14 -23.63
CA VAL A 400 22.95 0.79 -24.41
C VAL A 400 23.80 1.92 -24.98
N LEU A 401 24.84 2.39 -24.28
CA LEU A 401 25.85 3.32 -24.77
C LEU A 401 27.22 2.66 -24.68
N LYS A 402 28.03 2.84 -25.74
CA LYS A 402 29.33 2.22 -25.91
C LYS A 402 30.35 3.27 -26.35
N ASP A 403 31.28 3.59 -25.46
CA ASP A 403 32.40 4.52 -25.71
C ASP A 403 31.97 5.89 -26.29
N VAL A 404 30.86 6.43 -25.73
CA VAL A 404 30.29 7.69 -26.21
C VAL A 404 31.12 8.86 -25.71
N SER A 405 31.65 9.66 -26.63
CA SER A 405 32.46 10.86 -26.35
C SER A 405 32.02 12.01 -27.24
N PHE A 406 31.64 13.14 -26.64
CA PHE A 406 31.31 14.39 -27.34
C PHE A 406 31.42 15.59 -26.41
N LYS A 407 31.43 16.79 -27.01
CA LYS A 407 31.45 18.05 -26.26
C LYS A 407 30.41 19.03 -26.81
N ILE A 408 29.66 19.65 -25.92
CA ILE A 408 28.67 20.68 -26.20
C ILE A 408 29.16 21.96 -25.53
N LYS A 409 29.18 23.06 -26.28
CA LYS A 409 29.50 24.37 -25.72
C LYS A 409 28.25 25.02 -25.13
N ALA A 410 28.45 25.86 -24.16
CA ALA A 410 27.38 26.69 -23.58
C ALA A 410 26.65 27.46 -24.68
N LYS A 411 25.32 27.45 -24.61
CA LYS A 411 24.37 28.09 -25.54
C LYS A 411 24.28 27.45 -26.94
N ASP A 412 24.97 26.34 -27.19
CA ASP A 412 24.76 25.58 -28.43
C ASP A 412 23.44 24.81 -28.39
N THR A 413 22.76 24.74 -29.53
CA THR A 413 21.62 23.82 -29.72
C THR A 413 22.13 22.54 -30.36
N VAL A 414 21.97 21.39 -29.65
CA VAL A 414 22.45 20.09 -30.10
C VAL A 414 21.28 19.12 -30.31
N ALA A 415 21.19 18.55 -31.51
CA ALA A 415 20.19 17.57 -31.87
C ALA A 415 20.76 16.14 -31.86
N PHE A 416 20.11 15.23 -31.13
CA PHE A 416 20.40 13.81 -31.17
C PHE A 416 19.46 13.10 -32.15
N VAL A 417 20.04 12.44 -33.18
CA VAL A 417 19.32 11.79 -34.26
C VAL A 417 19.72 10.30 -34.34
N GLY A 418 18.79 9.43 -34.69
CA GLY A 418 19.05 8.00 -34.81
C GLY A 418 17.77 7.17 -34.73
N SER A 419 17.85 5.88 -34.99
CA SER A 419 16.72 4.95 -34.88
C SER A 419 16.22 4.81 -33.43
N THR A 420 15.00 4.32 -33.26
CA THR A 420 14.47 3.96 -31.92
C THR A 420 15.40 2.92 -31.28
N GLY A 421 15.75 3.11 -30.02
CA GLY A 421 16.69 2.23 -29.31
C GLY A 421 18.17 2.55 -29.53
N SER A 422 18.54 3.62 -30.26
CA SER A 422 19.96 4.00 -30.46
C SER A 422 20.65 4.65 -29.26
N GLY A 423 19.91 4.97 -28.16
CA GLY A 423 20.47 5.56 -26.93
C GLY A 423 20.22 7.06 -26.75
N LYS A 424 19.42 7.74 -27.62
CA LYS A 424 19.15 9.20 -27.53
C LYS A 424 18.59 9.63 -26.20
N THR A 425 17.44 9.08 -25.81
CA THR A 425 16.78 9.41 -24.53
C THR A 425 17.63 8.99 -23.31
N THR A 426 18.49 7.96 -23.49
CA THR A 426 19.44 7.53 -22.46
C THR A 426 20.47 8.62 -22.17
N ILE A 427 21.05 9.27 -23.21
CA ILE A 427 21.98 10.39 -23.03
C ILE A 427 21.34 11.51 -22.22
N LEU A 428 20.10 11.91 -22.56
CA LEU A 428 19.38 12.96 -21.82
C LEU A 428 19.13 12.55 -20.35
N SER A 429 18.77 11.30 -20.11
CA SER A 429 18.55 10.77 -18.76
C SER A 429 19.83 10.75 -17.92
N LEU A 430 21.00 10.51 -18.54
CA LEU A 430 22.29 10.56 -17.88
C LEU A 430 22.72 11.99 -17.55
N ILE A 431 22.45 12.96 -18.43
CA ILE A 431 22.73 14.38 -18.18
C ILE A 431 21.92 14.89 -16.99
N CYS A 432 20.64 14.48 -16.84
CA CYS A 432 19.80 14.78 -15.67
C CYS A 432 20.19 13.99 -14.42
N ARG A 433 21.20 13.12 -14.52
CA ARG A 433 21.62 12.20 -13.45
C ARG A 433 20.42 11.40 -12.87
N ASN A 434 19.59 10.87 -13.78
CA ASN A 434 18.54 9.90 -13.41
C ASN A 434 19.14 8.52 -13.15
N TYR A 435 20.34 8.27 -13.70
CA TYR A 435 21.16 7.08 -13.54
C TYR A 435 22.63 7.49 -13.41
N ASP A 436 23.44 6.71 -12.70
CA ASP A 436 24.89 6.85 -12.68
C ASP A 436 25.52 5.91 -13.74
N ILE A 437 26.58 6.38 -14.40
CA ILE A 437 27.29 5.64 -15.45
C ILE A 437 28.21 4.58 -14.85
N GLN A 438 28.43 3.47 -15.61
CA GLN A 438 29.33 2.40 -15.18
C GLN A 438 30.81 2.70 -15.56
N LYS A 439 31.08 3.32 -16.73
CA LYS A 439 32.44 3.68 -17.14
C LYS A 439 32.44 5.07 -17.78
N GLY A 440 33.57 5.77 -17.69
CA GLY A 440 33.76 7.10 -18.24
C GLY A 440 33.38 8.22 -17.25
N GLN A 441 33.20 9.41 -17.82
CA GLN A 441 32.85 10.63 -17.07
C GLN A 441 31.86 11.49 -17.86
N ILE A 442 30.95 12.13 -17.15
CA ILE A 442 30.10 13.19 -17.69
C ILE A 442 30.41 14.46 -16.89
N LEU A 443 30.83 15.51 -17.58
CA LEU A 443 31.24 16.75 -16.97
C LEU A 443 30.23 17.86 -17.34
N ILE A 444 29.86 18.68 -16.36
CA ILE A 444 29.14 19.93 -16.52
C ILE A 444 30.07 21.05 -16.09
N ASP A 445 30.38 21.97 -17.01
CA ASP A 445 31.34 23.06 -16.81
C ASP A 445 32.69 22.56 -16.25
N GLY A 446 33.15 21.37 -16.69
CA GLY A 446 34.37 20.73 -16.26
C GLY A 446 34.32 19.94 -14.97
N ILE A 447 33.17 19.91 -14.27
CA ILE A 447 32.98 19.19 -13.00
C ILE A 447 32.20 17.91 -13.27
N ASP A 448 32.65 16.77 -12.71
CA ASP A 448 31.93 15.49 -12.83
C ASP A 448 30.55 15.60 -12.17
N ILE A 449 29.50 15.18 -12.89
CA ILE A 449 28.11 15.28 -12.39
C ILE A 449 27.90 14.53 -11.08
N ARG A 450 28.75 13.55 -10.74
CA ARG A 450 28.69 12.79 -9.49
C ARG A 450 29.21 13.59 -8.29
N ASP A 451 30.00 14.64 -8.53
CA ASP A 451 30.51 15.55 -7.51
C ASP A 451 29.62 16.78 -7.30
N ILE A 452 28.52 16.89 -8.04
CA ILE A 452 27.52 17.95 -7.92
C ILE A 452 26.30 17.39 -7.17
N LYS A 453 25.75 18.16 -6.22
CA LYS A 453 24.47 17.81 -5.56
C LYS A 453 23.36 17.71 -6.60
N ILE A 454 22.58 16.63 -6.57
CA ILE A 454 21.51 16.33 -7.52
C ILE A 454 20.48 17.46 -7.55
N SER A 455 20.11 18.01 -6.39
CA SER A 455 19.15 19.11 -6.27
C SER A 455 19.66 20.38 -6.93
N SER A 456 20.94 20.70 -6.78
CA SER A 456 21.61 21.84 -7.41
C SER A 456 21.70 21.66 -8.93
N LEU A 457 22.16 20.50 -9.40
CA LEU A 457 22.22 20.17 -10.82
C LEU A 457 20.87 20.35 -11.51
N ARG A 458 19.83 19.72 -10.95
CA ARG A 458 18.46 19.75 -11.52
C ARG A 458 17.79 21.11 -11.45
N ARG A 459 18.22 22.01 -10.58
CA ARG A 459 17.70 23.39 -10.52
C ARG A 459 18.04 24.16 -11.79
N HIS A 460 19.21 23.89 -12.40
CA HIS A 460 19.67 24.55 -13.61
C HIS A 460 19.20 23.88 -14.90
N PHE A 461 18.47 22.76 -14.77
CA PHE A 461 17.93 22.04 -15.93
C PHE A 461 16.42 22.21 -16.06
N GLY A 462 15.98 22.52 -17.28
CA GLY A 462 14.60 22.49 -17.69
C GLY A 462 14.35 21.28 -18.60
N GLN A 463 13.51 20.35 -18.16
CA GLN A 463 13.18 19.15 -18.94
C GLN A 463 11.74 19.19 -19.44
N MET A 464 11.58 19.04 -20.74
CA MET A 464 10.30 18.91 -21.41
C MET A 464 10.17 17.45 -21.88
N LEU A 465 9.25 16.72 -21.24
CA LEU A 465 9.02 15.31 -21.52
C LEU A 465 8.10 15.13 -22.73
N GLN A 466 8.26 14.01 -23.43
CA GLN A 466 7.42 13.57 -24.53
C GLN A 466 5.93 13.54 -24.15
N ASP A 467 5.60 12.93 -23.03
CA ASP A 467 4.26 12.91 -22.44
C ASP A 467 4.16 13.97 -21.34
N VAL A 468 3.51 15.08 -21.65
CA VAL A 468 3.32 16.17 -20.69
C VAL A 468 2.35 15.75 -19.59
N PHE A 469 2.86 15.71 -18.35
CA PHE A 469 2.07 15.48 -17.17
C PHE A 469 1.69 16.79 -16.47
N LEU A 470 0.38 17.01 -16.29
CA LEU A 470 -0.16 18.09 -15.50
C LEU A 470 -0.79 17.54 -14.22
N PHE A 471 -0.51 18.20 -13.10
CA PHE A 471 -1.11 17.88 -11.82
C PHE A 471 -2.52 18.48 -11.72
N SER A 472 -3.41 17.79 -11.01
CA SER A 472 -4.71 18.38 -10.66
C SER A 472 -4.51 19.63 -9.79
N GLY A 473 -5.22 20.70 -10.12
CA GLY A 473 -5.07 22.01 -9.48
C GLY A 473 -5.43 23.12 -10.44
N THR A 474 -4.62 24.18 -10.52
CA THR A 474 -4.81 25.30 -11.44
C THR A 474 -3.69 25.36 -12.49
N ILE A 475 -3.90 26.12 -13.58
CA ILE A 475 -2.84 26.43 -14.55
C ILE A 475 -1.65 27.06 -13.81
N ARG A 476 -1.90 28.06 -12.96
CA ARG A 476 -0.90 28.70 -12.10
C ARG A 476 -0.04 27.68 -11.36
N SER A 477 -0.67 26.80 -10.58
CA SER A 477 0.04 25.78 -9.77
C SER A 477 0.89 24.82 -10.62
N ASN A 478 0.47 24.56 -11.86
CA ASN A 478 1.20 23.73 -12.80
C ASN A 478 2.40 24.43 -13.44
N ILE A 479 2.37 25.74 -13.61
CA ILE A 479 3.50 26.52 -14.14
C ILE A 479 4.57 26.71 -13.06
N VAL A 480 4.15 27.07 -11.84
CA VAL A 480 5.04 27.50 -10.75
C VAL A 480 5.68 26.36 -9.95
N LEU A 481 5.36 25.13 -10.18
CA LEU A 481 5.67 23.87 -9.44
C LEU A 481 6.71 23.91 -8.31
N ARG A 482 7.79 24.71 -8.43
CA ARG A 482 8.93 24.73 -7.50
C ARG A 482 8.85 25.82 -6.44
N GLU A 483 8.26 26.97 -6.77
CA GLU A 483 8.34 28.19 -5.94
C GLU A 483 7.04 28.98 -6.05
N ASP A 484 6.40 29.22 -4.92
CA ASP A 484 5.17 30.05 -4.84
C ASP A 484 5.47 31.56 -4.86
N SER A 485 6.75 31.94 -5.07
CA SER A 485 7.20 33.34 -4.99
C SER A 485 7.09 34.13 -6.29
N PHE A 486 6.72 33.47 -7.40
CA PHE A 486 6.57 34.16 -8.70
C PHE A 486 5.36 35.08 -8.73
N THR A 487 5.58 36.31 -9.23
CA THR A 487 4.51 37.27 -9.43
C THR A 487 3.65 36.91 -10.64
N ASP A 488 2.44 37.48 -10.69
CA ASP A 488 1.52 37.30 -11.82
C ASP A 488 2.12 37.84 -13.12
N GLU A 489 2.92 38.91 -13.05
CA GLU A 489 3.62 39.47 -14.20
C GLU A 489 4.68 38.48 -14.74
N GLU A 490 5.44 37.81 -13.88
CA GLU A 490 6.42 36.80 -14.30
C GLU A 490 5.78 35.58 -14.94
N ILE A 491 4.65 35.12 -14.36
CA ILE A 491 3.87 33.99 -14.93
C ILE A 491 3.34 34.39 -16.31
N LEU A 492 2.74 35.58 -16.42
CA LEU A 492 2.23 36.10 -17.69
C LEU A 492 3.34 36.27 -18.72
N ALA A 493 4.51 36.81 -18.31
CA ALA A 493 5.66 36.97 -19.19
C ALA A 493 6.16 35.62 -19.74
N ALA A 494 6.25 34.57 -18.88
CA ALA A 494 6.61 33.22 -19.30
C ALA A 494 5.59 32.65 -20.28
N CYS A 495 4.29 32.82 -20.03
CA CYS A 495 3.22 32.36 -20.91
C CYS A 495 3.23 33.07 -22.27
N LYS A 496 3.42 34.38 -22.28
CA LYS A 496 3.55 35.15 -23.53
C LYS A 496 4.78 34.73 -24.35
N TYR A 497 5.89 34.42 -23.67
CA TYR A 497 7.11 34.02 -24.37
C TYR A 497 6.91 32.72 -25.18
N VAL A 498 6.08 31.82 -24.66
CA VAL A 498 5.78 30.52 -25.28
C VAL A 498 4.38 30.46 -25.93
N ASN A 499 3.75 31.59 -26.19
CA ASN A 499 2.42 31.70 -26.80
C ASN A 499 1.28 30.95 -26.06
N ALA A 500 1.46 30.67 -24.78
CA ALA A 500 0.43 30.00 -23.97
C ALA A 500 -0.71 30.96 -23.58
N ASP A 501 -0.45 32.26 -23.51
CA ASP A 501 -1.42 33.33 -23.24
C ASP A 501 -2.60 33.29 -24.23
N HIS A 502 -2.37 32.98 -25.51
CA HIS A 502 -3.39 32.95 -26.54
C HIS A 502 -4.60 32.03 -26.22
N PHE A 503 -4.37 30.91 -25.55
CA PHE A 503 -5.47 30.06 -25.15
C PHE A 503 -5.92 30.32 -23.71
N ILE A 504 -5.01 30.72 -22.79
CA ILE A 504 -5.34 31.04 -21.40
C ILE A 504 -6.30 32.21 -21.32
N ASP A 505 -6.11 33.26 -22.13
CA ASP A 505 -6.98 34.44 -22.19
C ASP A 505 -8.42 34.12 -22.67
N LYS A 506 -8.61 32.98 -23.35
CA LYS A 506 -9.93 32.49 -23.77
C LYS A 506 -10.66 31.69 -22.70
N LEU A 507 -9.96 31.31 -21.61
CA LEU A 507 -10.54 30.55 -20.50
C LEU A 507 -11.27 31.50 -19.54
N LYS A 508 -12.32 30.99 -18.91
CA LYS A 508 -13.17 31.77 -18.02
C LYS A 508 -12.42 32.31 -16.80
N ASP A 509 -11.61 31.43 -16.19
CA ASP A 509 -10.92 31.69 -14.93
C ASP A 509 -9.40 31.95 -15.14
N GLY A 510 -8.92 32.04 -16.41
CA GLY A 510 -7.54 32.40 -16.77
C GLY A 510 -6.51 31.45 -16.13
N PHE A 511 -5.58 32.01 -15.34
CA PHE A 511 -4.56 31.23 -14.63
C PHE A 511 -5.11 30.35 -13.49
N ASP A 512 -6.28 30.64 -12.97
CA ASP A 512 -6.95 29.90 -11.93
C ASP A 512 -7.89 28.80 -12.48
N GLU A 513 -7.96 28.66 -13.83
CA GLU A 513 -8.70 27.59 -14.49
C GLU A 513 -8.26 26.20 -13.99
N GLU A 514 -9.27 25.34 -13.74
CA GLU A 514 -9.06 24.00 -13.18
C GLU A 514 -8.33 23.09 -14.17
N VAL A 515 -7.24 22.49 -13.72
CA VAL A 515 -6.54 21.39 -14.40
C VAL A 515 -7.02 20.07 -13.78
N ARG A 516 -7.75 19.29 -14.56
CA ARG A 516 -8.20 17.96 -14.14
C ARG A 516 -7.08 16.93 -14.25
N GLU A 517 -7.34 15.72 -13.75
CA GLU A 517 -6.36 14.63 -13.74
C GLU A 517 -5.63 14.52 -15.07
N ARG A 518 -4.29 14.63 -15.03
CA ARG A 518 -3.38 14.62 -16.20
C ARG A 518 -3.68 15.68 -17.26
N GLY A 519 -4.42 16.72 -16.94
CA GLY A 519 -4.77 17.78 -17.89
C GLY A 519 -5.67 17.30 -19.04
N ASN A 520 -6.55 16.32 -18.78
CA ASN A 520 -7.42 15.73 -19.80
C ASN A 520 -8.48 16.68 -20.37
N ASN A 521 -8.65 17.85 -19.75
CA ASN A 521 -9.50 18.94 -20.22
C ASN A 521 -8.78 19.90 -21.19
N PHE A 522 -7.49 19.70 -21.45
CA PHE A 522 -6.70 20.48 -22.40
C PHE A 522 -6.26 19.64 -23.61
N SER A 523 -6.11 20.27 -24.78
CA SER A 523 -5.55 19.62 -25.96
C SER A 523 -4.08 19.24 -25.74
N ALA A 524 -3.54 18.33 -26.55
CA ALA A 524 -2.13 17.94 -26.48
C ALA A 524 -1.19 19.15 -26.63
N GLY A 525 -1.49 20.04 -27.58
CA GLY A 525 -0.71 21.26 -27.82
C GLY A 525 -0.79 22.25 -26.65
N GLN A 526 -1.98 22.46 -26.07
CA GLN A 526 -2.14 23.33 -24.89
C GLN A 526 -1.33 22.81 -23.71
N ARG A 527 -1.35 21.49 -23.44
CA ARG A 527 -0.50 20.88 -22.40
C ARG A 527 0.98 21.11 -22.67
N GLN A 528 1.41 21.04 -23.94
CA GLN A 528 2.79 21.26 -24.31
C GLN A 528 3.22 22.72 -24.09
N LEU A 529 2.38 23.71 -24.47
CA LEU A 529 2.64 25.12 -24.19
C LEU A 529 2.72 25.40 -22.69
N LEU A 530 1.87 24.79 -21.87
CA LEU A 530 1.97 24.87 -20.40
C LEU A 530 3.28 24.27 -19.86
N SER A 531 3.75 23.16 -20.44
CA SER A 531 5.05 22.57 -20.10
C SER A 531 6.22 23.48 -20.47
N PHE A 532 6.13 24.19 -21.59
CA PHE A 532 7.11 25.21 -21.97
C PHE A 532 7.13 26.39 -21.00
N ALA A 533 5.95 26.93 -20.65
CA ALA A 533 5.84 28.00 -19.67
C ALA A 533 6.43 27.58 -18.31
N ARG A 534 6.12 26.36 -17.84
CA ARG A 534 6.71 25.74 -16.65
C ARG A 534 8.23 25.70 -16.69
N THR A 535 8.81 25.41 -17.84
CA THR A 535 10.26 25.31 -17.98
C THR A 535 10.91 26.69 -18.01
N ILE A 536 10.34 27.63 -18.75
CA ILE A 536 10.92 28.95 -18.96
C ILE A 536 10.89 29.83 -17.72
N ILE A 537 9.85 29.76 -16.90
CA ILE A 537 9.72 30.60 -15.70
C ILE A 537 10.91 30.41 -14.75
N HIS A 538 11.51 29.21 -14.71
CA HIS A 538 12.66 28.89 -13.87
C HIS A 538 14.01 29.29 -14.47
N LYS A 539 14.06 29.87 -15.67
CA LYS A 539 15.26 30.35 -16.36
C LYS A 539 16.41 29.36 -16.36
N PRO A 540 16.21 28.13 -16.87
CA PRO A 540 17.23 27.09 -16.83
C PRO A 540 18.42 27.44 -17.72
N SER A 541 19.65 27.05 -17.30
CA SER A 541 20.86 27.17 -18.11
C SER A 541 20.96 26.10 -19.21
N VAL A 542 20.39 24.93 -18.95
CA VAL A 542 20.34 23.81 -19.90
C VAL A 542 18.89 23.37 -20.07
N MET A 543 18.44 23.30 -21.32
CA MET A 543 17.11 22.81 -21.68
C MET A 543 17.19 21.49 -22.40
N ILE A 544 16.30 20.58 -22.04
CA ILE A 544 16.21 19.24 -22.61
C ILE A 544 14.82 19.05 -23.18
N LEU A 545 14.76 18.81 -24.49
CA LEU A 545 13.53 18.56 -25.22
C LEU A 545 13.54 17.12 -25.75
N ASP A 546 12.63 16.29 -25.21
CA ASP A 546 12.33 14.97 -25.77
C ASP A 546 11.06 15.09 -26.61
N GLU A 547 11.22 15.24 -27.93
CA GLU A 547 10.15 15.66 -28.83
C GLU A 547 9.17 14.53 -29.14
N ALA A 548 7.87 14.77 -28.88
CA ALA A 548 6.78 14.11 -29.56
C ALA A 548 5.63 15.07 -29.82
N THR A 549 5.58 15.61 -31.02
CA THR A 549 4.48 16.45 -31.50
C THR A 549 3.48 15.63 -32.35
N ALA A 550 3.19 14.39 -31.95
CA ALA A 550 2.17 13.57 -32.62
C ALA A 550 0.76 14.02 -32.18
N ASN A 551 -0.14 14.18 -33.14
CA ASN A 551 -1.56 14.51 -32.93
C ASN A 551 -1.86 15.93 -32.38
N ILE A 552 -1.15 16.95 -32.86
CA ILE A 552 -1.43 18.36 -32.58
C ILE A 552 -2.13 18.97 -33.78
N ASP A 553 -3.10 19.83 -33.55
CA ASP A 553 -3.77 20.61 -34.59
C ASP A 553 -2.82 21.63 -35.22
N THR A 554 -3.02 21.98 -36.48
CA THR A 554 -2.08 22.79 -37.28
C THR A 554 -1.88 24.20 -36.70
N GLU A 555 -2.93 24.81 -36.11
CA GLU A 555 -2.85 26.15 -35.52
C GLU A 555 -1.93 26.15 -34.28
N THR A 556 -2.13 25.21 -33.38
CA THR A 556 -1.29 25.08 -32.16
C THR A 556 0.11 24.61 -32.50
N GLU A 557 0.31 23.84 -33.58
CA GLU A 557 1.63 23.42 -34.05
C GLU A 557 2.50 24.60 -34.42
N VAL A 558 1.95 25.63 -35.12
CA VAL A 558 2.69 26.85 -35.46
C VAL A 558 3.14 27.60 -34.21
N LEU A 559 2.27 27.70 -33.19
CA LEU A 559 2.63 28.36 -31.93
C LEU A 559 3.73 27.62 -31.18
N ILE A 560 3.70 26.28 -31.22
CA ILE A 560 4.72 25.43 -30.60
C ILE A 560 6.07 25.60 -31.31
N GLN A 561 6.09 25.64 -32.66
CA GLN A 561 7.33 25.84 -33.42
C GLN A 561 7.93 27.20 -33.16
N ASP A 562 7.13 28.30 -33.17
CA ASP A 562 7.59 29.65 -32.83
C ASP A 562 8.15 29.70 -31.39
N SER A 563 7.48 29.01 -30.45
CA SER A 563 7.96 28.93 -29.07
C SER A 563 9.29 28.19 -28.96
N LEU A 564 9.46 27.09 -29.68
CA LEU A 564 10.72 26.34 -29.73
C LEU A 564 11.89 27.17 -30.29
N GLU A 565 11.66 27.92 -31.40
CA GLU A 565 12.67 28.78 -32.00
C GLU A 565 13.12 29.90 -31.03
N LYS A 566 12.19 30.49 -30.28
CA LYS A 566 12.50 31.48 -29.24
C LYS A 566 13.32 30.82 -28.09
N MET A 567 12.97 29.62 -27.68
CA MET A 567 13.62 28.91 -26.59
C MET A 567 15.06 28.48 -26.92
N MET A 568 15.38 28.16 -28.18
CA MET A 568 16.75 27.80 -28.62
C MET A 568 17.78 28.86 -28.29
N ASN A 569 17.39 30.11 -28.11
CA ASN A 569 18.29 31.25 -27.84
C ASN A 569 18.52 31.55 -26.35
N ILE A 570 17.91 30.80 -25.42
CA ILE A 570 17.97 31.11 -23.98
C ILE A 570 19.19 30.50 -23.30
N GLY A 571 19.51 29.25 -23.59
CA GLY A 571 20.59 28.50 -22.94
C GLY A 571 21.07 27.34 -23.82
N THR A 572 21.86 26.43 -23.25
CA THR A 572 22.26 25.22 -23.96
C THR A 572 21.05 24.32 -24.17
N MET A 573 20.76 23.95 -25.43
CA MET A 573 19.57 23.17 -25.75
C MET A 573 19.92 21.78 -26.29
N LEU A 574 19.35 20.75 -25.70
CA LEU A 574 19.51 19.36 -26.08
C LEU A 574 18.18 18.82 -26.60
N ILE A 575 18.16 18.38 -27.85
CA ILE A 575 16.92 17.98 -28.52
C ILE A 575 17.02 16.53 -28.98
N VAL A 576 16.11 15.68 -28.59
CA VAL A 576 15.87 14.40 -29.28
C VAL A 576 14.80 14.66 -30.34
N ALA A 577 15.24 14.83 -31.56
CA ALA A 577 14.36 15.29 -32.62
C ALA A 577 13.80 14.13 -33.44
N HIS A 578 12.51 14.19 -33.69
CA HIS A 578 11.78 13.35 -34.65
C HIS A 578 11.26 14.13 -35.86
N ARG A 579 11.49 15.46 -35.91
CA ARG A 579 11.11 16.34 -37.05
C ARG A 579 12.31 17.02 -37.69
N LEU A 580 12.28 17.07 -39.00
CA LEU A 580 13.35 17.70 -39.82
C LEU A 580 13.50 19.20 -39.52
N SER A 581 12.38 19.91 -39.32
CA SER A 581 12.36 21.34 -39.04
C SER A 581 13.19 21.71 -37.80
N THR A 582 13.10 20.92 -36.74
CA THR A 582 13.83 21.15 -35.49
C THR A 582 15.32 20.83 -35.62
N VAL A 583 15.67 19.76 -36.38
CA VAL A 583 17.07 19.32 -36.57
C VAL A 583 17.87 20.28 -37.41
N GLN A 584 17.25 20.90 -38.44
CA GLN A 584 17.94 21.78 -39.41
C GLN A 584 18.54 23.04 -38.77
N HIS A 585 17.93 23.52 -37.66
CA HIS A 585 18.36 24.73 -36.96
C HIS A 585 19.36 24.45 -35.82
N ALA A 586 19.73 23.17 -35.59
CA ALA A 586 20.72 22.82 -34.57
C ALA A 586 22.14 23.18 -35.02
N ASP A 587 22.93 23.78 -34.09
CA ASP A 587 24.33 24.12 -34.30
C ASP A 587 25.18 22.87 -34.53
N ASN A 588 24.81 21.77 -33.84
CA ASN A 588 25.50 20.49 -33.94
C ASN A 588 24.50 19.34 -33.90
N ILE A 589 24.69 18.35 -34.78
CA ILE A 589 23.87 17.16 -34.86
C ILE A 589 24.75 15.96 -34.54
N ILE A 590 24.32 15.15 -33.56
CA ILE A 590 25.00 13.93 -33.15
C ILE A 590 24.14 12.74 -33.61
N VAL A 591 24.67 11.91 -34.49
CA VAL A 591 23.98 10.75 -35.05
C VAL A 591 24.40 9.50 -34.29
N LEU A 592 23.42 8.86 -33.68
CA LEU A 592 23.59 7.65 -32.87
C LEU A 592 23.10 6.42 -33.60
N SER A 593 23.88 5.35 -33.53
CA SER A 593 23.50 4.02 -34.01
C SER A 593 24.05 2.95 -33.08
N HIS A 594 23.19 2.04 -32.62
CA HIS A 594 23.54 0.92 -31.71
C HIS A 594 24.38 1.32 -30.48
N GLY A 595 24.12 2.53 -29.94
CA GLY A 595 24.81 3.03 -28.77
C GLY A 595 26.14 3.73 -29.00
N GLU A 596 26.51 3.95 -30.23
CA GLU A 596 27.77 4.62 -30.66
C GLU A 596 27.46 5.89 -31.46
N ILE A 597 28.35 6.89 -31.41
CA ILE A 597 28.29 8.07 -32.28
C ILE A 597 28.93 7.71 -33.61
N ILE A 598 28.16 7.78 -34.70
CA ILE A 598 28.65 7.46 -36.05
C ILE A 598 28.98 8.70 -36.88
N GLU A 599 28.26 9.80 -36.65
CA GLU A 599 28.46 11.07 -37.34
C GLU A 599 28.20 12.24 -36.39
N GLN A 600 28.94 13.33 -36.60
CA GLN A 600 28.76 14.60 -35.93
C GLN A 600 29.10 15.76 -36.86
N GLY A 601 28.35 16.84 -36.79
CA GLY A 601 28.52 18.06 -37.58
C GLY A 601 27.23 18.87 -37.71
N ASN A 602 27.25 19.96 -38.45
CA ASN A 602 26.05 20.72 -38.75
C ASN A 602 25.22 20.09 -39.88
N HIS A 603 24.02 20.59 -40.09
CA HIS A 603 23.07 20.08 -41.09
C HIS A 603 23.69 19.98 -42.49
N PHE A 604 24.35 21.03 -42.97
CA PHE A 604 24.92 21.09 -44.30
C PHE A 604 26.14 20.15 -44.46
N GLU A 605 27.01 20.08 -43.46
CA GLU A 605 28.16 19.17 -43.44
C GLU A 605 27.73 17.70 -43.53
N LEU A 606 26.71 17.32 -42.75
CA LEU A 606 26.24 15.95 -42.72
C LEU A 606 25.48 15.55 -43.98
N LEU A 607 24.74 16.48 -44.60
CA LEU A 607 24.14 16.24 -45.91
C LEU A 607 25.20 16.04 -47.00
N ALA A 608 26.28 16.85 -46.96
CA ALA A 608 27.37 16.74 -47.92
C ALA A 608 28.13 15.42 -47.80
N LYS A 609 28.27 14.85 -46.58
CA LYS A 609 28.90 13.55 -46.34
C LYS A 609 28.10 12.38 -46.91
N ARG A 610 26.80 12.55 -47.20
CA ARG A 610 25.88 11.48 -47.69
C ARG A 610 25.91 10.20 -46.83
N GLY A 611 26.06 10.35 -45.53
CA GLY A 611 26.12 9.25 -44.59
C GLY A 611 24.75 8.88 -44.02
N ARG A 612 24.73 8.33 -42.81
CA ARG A 612 23.50 7.88 -42.14
C ARG A 612 22.49 9.01 -41.88
N TYR A 613 22.99 10.23 -41.56
CA TYR A 613 22.15 11.40 -41.44
C TYR A 613 21.40 11.72 -42.74
N TYR A 614 22.09 11.68 -43.88
CA TYR A 614 21.48 11.90 -45.18
C TYR A 614 20.36 10.89 -45.47
N ASP A 615 20.60 9.60 -45.17
CA ASP A 615 19.58 8.56 -45.36
C ASP A 615 18.32 8.83 -44.50
N LEU A 616 18.51 9.16 -43.23
CA LEU A 616 17.41 9.48 -42.30
C LEU A 616 16.64 10.72 -42.75
N TYR A 617 17.38 11.76 -43.21
CA TYR A 617 16.78 12.99 -43.71
C TYR A 617 15.93 12.72 -44.97
N MET A 618 16.45 11.99 -45.93
CA MET A 618 15.75 11.68 -47.19
C MET A 618 14.50 10.82 -46.94
N LEU A 619 14.55 9.85 -46.04
CA LEU A 619 13.39 9.03 -45.68
C LEU A 619 12.28 9.88 -45.04
N GLN A 620 12.65 10.84 -44.19
CA GLN A 620 11.69 11.71 -43.51
C GLN A 620 11.13 12.77 -44.46
N TYR A 621 11.97 13.34 -45.31
CA TYR A 621 11.54 14.30 -46.33
C TYR A 621 10.54 13.68 -47.35
N GLN A 622 10.79 12.45 -47.80
CA GLN A 622 9.84 11.70 -48.64
C GLN A 622 8.50 11.46 -47.93
N LYS A 623 8.54 11.13 -46.66
CA LYS A 623 7.32 10.90 -45.85
C LYS A 623 6.50 12.19 -45.68
N GLU A 624 7.16 13.33 -45.44
CA GLU A 624 6.46 14.63 -45.34
C GLU A 624 5.85 15.09 -46.65
N GLN A 625 6.48 14.83 -47.79
CA GLN A 625 5.91 15.11 -49.09
C GLN A 625 4.68 14.25 -49.41
N LEU A 626 4.70 12.97 -49.07
CA LEU A 626 3.55 12.07 -49.22
C LEU A 626 2.37 12.44 -48.29
N THR A 627 2.62 13.08 -47.17
CA THR A 627 1.58 13.50 -46.22
C THR A 627 0.95 14.84 -46.65
N LYS A 628 1.61 15.65 -47.51
CA LYS A 628 1.12 16.91 -48.05
C LYS A 628 0.35 16.76 -49.38
N GLN A 629 0.34 15.58 -49.98
CA GLN A 629 -0.51 15.17 -51.10
C GLN A 629 -1.76 14.43 -50.59
#